data_dbe2b3f44815f0aeacee42cbeeead5d7
#
_entry.id   dbe2b3f44815f0aeacee42cbeeead5d7
#
_cell.length_a   1.000
_cell.length_b   1.000
_cell.length_c   1.000
_cell.angle_alpha   90.00
_cell.angle_beta   90.00
_cell.angle_gamma   90.00
#
_symmetry.space_group_name_H-M   'P 1'
#
loop_
_entity.id
_entity.type
_entity.pdbx_description
1 polymer ?
#
loop_
_entity_poly.entity_id
_entity_poly.type
_entity_poly.pdbx_seq_one_letter_code
_entity_poly.pdbx_strand_id
1 'polypeptide(L)'
;AALKSTAVKADDGSGDWIINGSKTFITNGHQCDLAVVAIRTDPSKGAKGISLFVLEKEDEGFTKGQPLDKVGQPESDTSELFFDDVRVPADRLLGPEGMGFVAMMQKLPQERLGLACTAVGSAELAVKLGVEHAKSRELFDGTLMDLQNTRFVLAECSTDVLAARTLLDHCIMLHMEGKLDSATASRAKYWTTDVQCNVIDRVLQLFGGYGFMLEYPIAKMYAGARIQKIYGGANEVMKELIARSL
;
A
#
# COMPACT_ATOMS: atom_id res chain seq x y z
N ALA A 1 14.78 4.13 9.18
CA ALA A 1 14.73 2.98 8.27
C ALA A 1 16.14 2.50 8.01
N ALA A 2 16.39 1.21 8.23
CA ALA A 2 17.69 0.62 7.98
C ALA A 2 17.84 0.29 6.48
N LEU A 3 18.01 1.33 5.65
CA LEU A 3 18.34 1.15 4.24
C LEU A 3 19.77 0.60 4.15
N LYS A 4 19.92 -0.61 3.59
CA LYS A 4 21.22 -1.30 3.52
C LYS A 4 21.90 -1.18 2.15
N SER A 5 21.14 -0.93 1.07
CA SER A 5 21.71 -0.75 -0.27
C SER A 5 22.52 0.53 -0.33
N THR A 6 23.69 0.46 -0.97
CA THR A 6 24.66 1.56 -1.07
C THR A 6 24.98 1.89 -2.53
N ALA A 7 25.35 3.13 -2.77
CA ALA A 7 25.92 3.58 -4.04
C ALA A 7 27.20 4.36 -3.77
N VAL A 8 28.26 4.05 -4.49
CA VAL A 8 29.54 4.77 -4.45
C VAL A 8 29.88 5.24 -5.86
N LYS A 9 30.61 6.36 -5.97
CA LYS A 9 31.10 6.81 -7.28
C LYS A 9 32.18 5.88 -7.77
N ALA A 10 32.20 5.62 -9.08
CA ALA A 10 33.28 4.92 -9.73
C ALA A 10 34.59 5.75 -9.65
N ASP A 11 35.70 5.07 -9.47
CA ASP A 11 37.03 5.70 -9.26
C ASP A 11 37.79 5.98 -10.58
N ASP A 12 37.14 5.77 -11.71
CA ASP A 12 37.70 6.01 -13.04
C ASP A 12 37.51 7.44 -13.57
N GLY A 13 36.87 8.31 -12.78
CA GLY A 13 36.60 9.69 -13.16
C GLY A 13 35.41 9.89 -14.11
N SER A 14 34.63 8.84 -14.43
CA SER A 14 33.42 8.93 -15.27
C SER A 14 32.30 9.69 -14.60
N GLY A 15 32.24 9.67 -13.26
CA GLY A 15 31.12 10.18 -12.47
C GLY A 15 29.99 9.18 -12.30
N ASP A 16 30.12 7.98 -12.86
CA ASP A 16 29.15 6.88 -12.70
C ASP A 16 29.03 6.41 -11.25
N TRP A 17 28.00 5.62 -10.99
CA TRP A 17 27.74 5.05 -9.68
C TRP A 17 27.79 3.52 -9.73
N ILE A 18 28.33 2.91 -8.69
CA ILE A 18 28.32 1.46 -8.46
C ILE A 18 27.36 1.18 -7.31
N ILE A 19 26.31 0.38 -7.58
CA ILE A 19 25.21 0.12 -6.67
C ILE A 19 25.27 -1.31 -6.18
N ASN A 20 25.16 -1.49 -4.85
CA ASN A 20 25.17 -2.79 -4.20
C ASN A 20 24.04 -2.93 -3.18
N GLY A 21 23.49 -4.14 -3.04
CA GLY A 21 22.51 -4.51 -2.03
C GLY A 21 21.27 -5.17 -2.58
N SER A 22 20.14 -5.04 -1.86
CA SER A 22 18.87 -5.64 -2.26
C SER A 22 17.66 -4.85 -1.76
N LYS A 23 16.50 -5.15 -2.34
CA LYS A 23 15.19 -4.69 -1.88
C LYS A 23 14.25 -5.88 -1.79
N THR A 24 13.43 -5.92 -0.74
CA THR A 24 12.45 -6.99 -0.51
C THR A 24 11.05 -6.43 -0.56
N PHE A 25 10.07 -7.27 -0.95
CA PHE A 25 8.66 -6.95 -1.07
C PHE A 25 8.36 -5.81 -2.05
N ILE A 26 8.97 -5.83 -3.22
CA ILE A 26 8.78 -4.80 -4.23
C ILE A 26 7.59 -5.19 -5.12
N THR A 27 6.53 -4.39 -5.05
CA THR A 27 5.38 -4.51 -5.95
C THR A 27 5.81 -4.21 -7.37
N ASN A 28 5.35 -5.01 -8.33
CA ASN A 28 5.77 -5.02 -9.73
C ASN A 28 7.27 -5.26 -9.95
N GLY A 29 8.00 -5.74 -8.94
CA GLY A 29 9.45 -5.93 -9.02
C GLY A 29 9.86 -6.96 -10.06
N HIS A 30 9.08 -8.03 -10.24
CA HIS A 30 9.37 -9.05 -11.26
C HIS A 30 9.11 -8.54 -12.67
N GLN A 31 8.03 -7.78 -12.87
CA GLN A 31 7.60 -7.31 -14.20
C GLN A 31 8.26 -5.98 -14.61
N CYS A 32 8.87 -5.22 -13.70
CA CYS A 32 9.37 -3.89 -14.01
C CYS A 32 10.47 -3.89 -15.08
N ASP A 33 10.38 -2.96 -16.02
CA ASP A 33 11.48 -2.62 -16.94
C ASP A 33 12.34 -1.49 -16.37
N LEU A 34 11.74 -0.64 -15.54
CA LEU A 34 12.38 0.47 -14.84
C LEU A 34 12.08 0.40 -13.34
N ALA A 35 13.09 0.68 -12.51
CA ALA A 35 12.94 0.78 -11.06
C ALA A 35 13.53 2.09 -10.54
N VAL A 36 12.71 2.89 -9.84
CA VAL A 36 13.23 4.01 -9.06
C VAL A 36 13.58 3.52 -7.66
N VAL A 37 14.87 3.54 -7.33
CA VAL A 37 15.38 2.89 -6.14
C VAL A 37 16.01 3.90 -5.19
N ALA A 38 15.55 3.88 -3.92
CA ALA A 38 16.18 4.66 -2.85
C ALA A 38 17.43 3.94 -2.35
N ILE A 39 18.59 4.59 -2.42
CA ILE A 39 19.89 4.02 -2.12
C ILE A 39 20.70 4.98 -1.24
N ARG A 40 21.53 4.45 -0.39
CA ARG A 40 22.40 5.22 0.51
C ARG A 40 23.69 5.62 -0.22
N THR A 41 23.86 6.90 -0.48
CA THR A 41 25.07 7.47 -1.06
C THR A 41 26.07 7.99 -0.01
N ASP A 42 25.56 8.35 1.19
CA ASP A 42 26.41 8.77 2.31
C ASP A 42 25.88 8.19 3.64
N PRO A 43 26.52 7.14 4.17
CA PRO A 43 26.11 6.53 5.44
C PRO A 43 26.19 7.47 6.66
N SER A 44 27.04 8.49 6.62
CA SER A 44 27.28 9.39 7.75
C SER A 44 26.14 10.42 7.93
N LYS A 45 25.36 10.70 6.87
CA LYS A 45 24.34 11.76 6.84
C LYS A 45 22.92 11.28 7.15
N GLY A 46 22.72 10.02 7.57
CA GLY A 46 21.40 9.49 7.93
C GLY A 46 20.39 9.62 6.77
N ALA A 47 19.29 10.31 6.99
CA ALA A 47 18.26 10.52 5.95
C ALA A 47 18.71 11.42 4.80
N LYS A 48 19.63 12.38 5.06
CA LYS A 48 20.24 13.26 4.05
C LYS A 48 21.31 12.55 3.20
N GLY A 49 21.64 11.31 3.50
CA GLY A 49 22.54 10.47 2.72
C GLY A 49 21.80 9.48 1.81
N ILE A 50 20.51 9.68 1.54
CA ILE A 50 19.69 8.85 0.67
C ILE A 50 19.45 9.57 -0.64
N SER A 51 19.74 8.90 -1.76
CA SER A 51 19.50 9.37 -3.12
C SER A 51 18.55 8.42 -3.85
N LEU A 52 17.95 8.88 -4.94
CA LEU A 52 17.14 8.06 -5.82
C LEU A 52 17.88 7.80 -7.13
N PHE A 53 17.81 6.57 -7.61
CA PHE A 53 18.40 6.16 -8.89
C PHE A 53 17.35 5.50 -9.76
N VAL A 54 17.44 5.69 -11.06
CA VAL A 54 16.67 4.96 -12.07
C VAL A 54 17.53 3.80 -12.55
N LEU A 55 17.05 2.58 -12.35
CA LEU A 55 17.67 1.36 -12.89
C LEU A 55 16.79 0.80 -14.00
N GLU A 56 17.43 0.24 -15.01
CA GLU A 56 16.80 -0.45 -16.14
C GLU A 56 17.06 -1.96 -16.02
N LYS A 57 16.17 -2.76 -16.55
CA LYS A 57 16.27 -4.24 -16.45
C LYS A 57 17.53 -4.80 -17.14
N GLU A 58 18.07 -4.04 -18.09
CA GLU A 58 19.28 -4.36 -18.86
C GLU A 58 20.57 -4.00 -18.14
N ASP A 59 20.51 -3.27 -17.02
CA ASP A 59 21.72 -2.89 -16.27
C ASP A 59 22.40 -4.16 -15.75
N GLU A 60 23.67 -4.37 -16.11
CA GLU A 60 24.45 -5.53 -15.70
C GLU A 60 24.55 -5.57 -14.15
N GLY A 61 24.33 -6.74 -13.56
CA GLY A 61 24.28 -6.92 -12.10
C GLY A 61 22.93 -6.60 -11.45
N PHE A 62 21.96 -6.02 -12.18
CA PHE A 62 20.60 -5.86 -11.69
C PHE A 62 19.78 -7.12 -11.99
N THR A 63 19.36 -7.83 -10.95
CA THR A 63 18.54 -9.05 -11.09
C THR A 63 17.28 -8.98 -10.25
N LYS A 64 16.27 -9.72 -10.70
CA LYS A 64 14.92 -9.76 -10.09
C LYS A 64 14.59 -11.16 -9.60
N GLY A 65 14.10 -11.26 -8.38
CA GLY A 65 13.61 -12.51 -7.81
C GLY A 65 12.33 -13.00 -8.47
N GLN A 66 11.98 -14.26 -8.20
CA GLN A 66 10.67 -14.79 -8.58
C GLN A 66 9.55 -14.13 -7.77
N PRO A 67 8.32 -14.07 -8.29
CA PRO A 67 7.18 -13.63 -7.52
C PRO A 67 7.02 -14.42 -6.22
N LEU A 68 6.83 -13.70 -5.12
CA LEU A 68 6.64 -14.28 -3.79
C LEU A 68 5.19 -14.74 -3.61
N ASP A 69 4.98 -15.89 -2.96
CA ASP A 69 3.66 -16.35 -2.55
C ASP A 69 3.09 -15.45 -1.45
N LYS A 70 1.85 -15.00 -1.64
CA LYS A 70 1.19 -14.04 -0.75
C LYS A 70 -0.15 -14.57 -0.25
N VAL A 71 -0.59 -14.09 0.89
CA VAL A 71 -1.91 -14.40 1.46
C VAL A 71 -3.06 -13.95 0.56
N GLY A 72 -2.86 -12.87 -0.21
CA GLY A 72 -3.87 -12.31 -1.11
C GLY A 72 -3.24 -11.53 -2.26
N GLN A 73 -4.07 -11.01 -3.16
CA GLN A 73 -3.65 -10.29 -4.36
C GLN A 73 -2.68 -11.12 -5.25
N PRO A 74 -3.06 -12.34 -5.66
CA PRO A 74 -2.20 -13.19 -6.50
C PRO A 74 -1.94 -12.57 -7.87
N GLU A 75 -2.81 -11.68 -8.33
CA GLU A 75 -2.74 -10.97 -9.61
C GLU A 75 -1.66 -9.87 -9.64
N SER A 76 -1.17 -9.44 -8.49
CA SER A 76 -0.09 -8.45 -8.36
C SER A 76 1.21 -9.16 -7.97
N ASP A 77 2.27 -9.01 -8.76
CA ASP A 77 3.56 -9.56 -8.37
C ASP A 77 4.20 -8.75 -7.24
N THR A 78 4.96 -9.44 -6.43
CA THR A 78 5.82 -8.86 -5.40
C THR A 78 7.09 -9.70 -5.38
N SER A 79 8.24 -9.09 -5.55
CA SER A 79 9.52 -9.82 -5.62
C SER A 79 10.63 -9.11 -4.87
N GLU A 80 11.80 -9.72 -4.87
CA GLU A 80 13.05 -9.12 -4.43
C GLU A 80 13.79 -8.54 -5.64
N LEU A 81 14.56 -7.48 -5.39
CA LEU A 81 15.50 -6.90 -6.34
C LEU A 81 16.90 -7.01 -5.76
N PHE A 82 17.87 -7.40 -6.60
CA PHE A 82 19.26 -7.57 -6.21
C PHE A 82 20.17 -6.69 -7.06
N PHE A 83 21.16 -6.10 -6.44
CA PHE A 83 22.15 -5.23 -7.05
C PHE A 83 23.54 -5.76 -6.70
N ASP A 84 24.28 -6.19 -7.70
CA ASP A 84 25.63 -6.74 -7.57
C ASP A 84 26.57 -5.96 -8.51
N ASP A 85 27.27 -4.98 -7.94
CA ASP A 85 28.12 -4.03 -8.64
C ASP A 85 27.46 -3.35 -9.86
N VAL A 86 26.16 -3.04 -9.75
CA VAL A 86 25.40 -2.42 -10.84
C VAL A 86 25.97 -1.04 -11.13
N ARG A 87 26.59 -0.91 -12.31
CA ARG A 87 27.12 0.38 -12.77
C ARG A 87 26.03 1.15 -13.51
N VAL A 88 25.76 2.37 -13.04
CA VAL A 88 24.81 3.28 -13.68
C VAL A 88 25.44 4.62 -14.00
N PRO A 89 25.13 5.23 -15.16
CA PRO A 89 25.58 6.56 -15.53
C PRO A 89 25.19 7.63 -14.50
N ALA A 90 25.97 8.70 -14.43
CA ALA A 90 25.77 9.81 -13.50
C ALA A 90 24.40 10.47 -13.62
N ASP A 91 23.83 10.52 -14.82
CA ASP A 91 22.54 11.13 -15.14
C ASP A 91 21.32 10.29 -14.70
N ARG A 92 21.53 9.02 -14.30
CA ARG A 92 20.50 8.17 -13.68
C ARG A 92 20.22 8.50 -12.22
N LEU A 93 20.98 9.42 -11.63
CA LEU A 93 20.65 10.02 -10.32
C LEU A 93 19.40 10.91 -10.47
N LEU A 94 18.31 10.53 -9.84
CA LEU A 94 17.04 11.27 -9.91
C LEU A 94 17.03 12.41 -8.88
N GLY A 95 17.21 13.63 -9.35
CA GLY A 95 17.31 14.82 -8.53
C GLY A 95 18.68 14.98 -7.84
N PRO A 96 18.85 15.94 -6.91
CA PRO A 96 20.12 16.16 -6.25
C PRO A 96 20.51 15.01 -5.31
N GLU A 97 21.82 14.74 -5.23
CA GLU A 97 22.38 13.77 -4.28
C GLU A 97 21.95 14.09 -2.83
N GLY A 98 21.55 13.07 -2.07
CA GLY A 98 21.11 13.21 -0.68
C GLY A 98 19.69 13.71 -0.48
N MET A 99 18.98 14.07 -1.55
CA MET A 99 17.60 14.60 -1.48
C MET A 99 16.52 13.52 -1.68
N GLY A 100 16.89 12.28 -1.87
CA GLY A 100 15.94 11.19 -2.15
C GLY A 100 14.91 10.98 -1.03
N PHE A 101 15.32 11.08 0.23
CA PHE A 101 14.39 10.97 1.36
C PHE A 101 13.37 12.11 1.34
N VAL A 102 13.79 13.33 1.10
CA VAL A 102 12.88 14.50 1.03
C VAL A 102 11.88 14.33 -0.11
N ALA A 103 12.35 13.92 -1.30
CA ALA A 103 11.50 13.69 -2.46
C ALA A 103 10.42 12.61 -2.17
N MET A 104 10.79 11.50 -1.52
CA MET A 104 9.82 10.49 -1.10
C MET A 104 8.80 11.05 -0.10
N MET A 105 9.26 11.79 0.94
CA MET A 105 8.36 12.34 1.96
C MET A 105 7.31 13.31 1.38
N GLN A 106 7.65 14.05 0.34
CA GLN A 106 6.72 14.95 -0.35
C GLN A 106 5.60 14.22 -1.10
N LYS A 107 5.82 12.96 -1.53
CA LYS A 107 4.84 12.15 -2.28
C LYS A 107 3.99 11.26 -1.39
N LEU A 108 4.46 10.90 -0.20
CA LEU A 108 3.75 10.00 0.71
C LEU A 108 2.31 10.41 1.07
N PRO A 109 1.97 11.71 1.28
CA PRO A 109 0.58 12.08 1.54
C PRO A 109 -0.37 11.66 0.41
N GLN A 110 0.03 11.86 -0.85
CA GLN A 110 -0.74 11.44 -2.02
C GLN A 110 -0.87 9.92 -2.12
N GLU A 111 0.21 9.18 -1.89
CA GLU A 111 0.19 7.70 -1.91
C GLU A 111 -0.75 7.15 -0.83
N ARG A 112 -0.68 7.69 0.39
CA ARG A 112 -1.57 7.30 1.49
C ARG A 112 -3.04 7.60 1.18
N LEU A 113 -3.32 8.73 0.52
CA LEU A 113 -4.66 9.07 0.06
C LEU A 113 -5.16 8.05 -0.98
N GLY A 114 -4.33 7.63 -1.93
CA GLY A 114 -4.66 6.58 -2.90
C GLY A 114 -5.03 5.26 -2.22
N LEU A 115 -4.29 4.86 -1.17
CA LEU A 115 -4.62 3.68 -0.37
C LEU A 115 -5.97 3.82 0.36
N ALA A 116 -6.26 5.01 0.89
CA ALA A 116 -7.55 5.31 1.51
C ALA A 116 -8.70 5.23 0.51
N CYS A 117 -8.52 5.69 -0.74
CA CYS A 117 -9.50 5.55 -1.82
C CYS A 117 -9.83 4.08 -2.09
N THR A 118 -8.80 3.25 -2.24
CA THR A 118 -8.95 1.80 -2.45
C THR A 118 -9.68 1.13 -1.28
N ALA A 119 -9.32 1.51 -0.05
CA ALA A 119 -9.92 0.94 1.15
C ALA A 119 -11.43 1.25 1.25
N VAL A 120 -11.82 2.50 1.06
CA VAL A 120 -13.23 2.92 1.13
C VAL A 120 -14.04 2.29 0.02
N GLY A 121 -13.57 2.34 -1.25
CA GLY A 121 -14.27 1.71 -2.37
C GLY A 121 -14.47 0.20 -2.19
N SER A 122 -13.47 -0.48 -1.64
CA SER A 122 -13.58 -1.90 -1.32
C SER A 122 -14.59 -2.16 -0.18
N ALA A 123 -14.60 -1.34 0.87
CA ALA A 123 -15.57 -1.48 1.96
C ALA A 123 -17.02 -1.22 1.49
N GLU A 124 -17.23 -0.24 0.62
CA GLU A 124 -18.54 0.02 -0.03
C GLU A 124 -19.02 -1.18 -0.83
N LEU A 125 -18.13 -1.77 -1.64
CA LEU A 125 -18.44 -2.97 -2.40
C LEU A 125 -18.79 -4.15 -1.48
N ALA A 126 -18.08 -4.33 -0.37
CA ALA A 126 -18.37 -5.39 0.60
C ALA A 126 -19.79 -5.25 1.16
N VAL A 127 -20.18 -4.05 1.59
CA VAL A 127 -21.55 -3.79 2.10
C VAL A 127 -22.58 -4.10 1.02
N LYS A 128 -22.36 -3.64 -0.22
CA LYS A 128 -23.24 -3.94 -1.35
C LYS A 128 -23.43 -5.44 -1.56
N LEU A 129 -22.34 -6.18 -1.65
CA LEU A 129 -22.36 -7.65 -1.79
C LEU A 129 -23.07 -8.33 -0.62
N GLY A 130 -22.85 -7.87 0.61
CA GLY A 130 -23.52 -8.37 1.81
C GLY A 130 -25.03 -8.16 1.78
N VAL A 131 -25.49 -6.99 1.34
CA VAL A 131 -26.92 -6.68 1.18
C VAL A 131 -27.56 -7.56 0.09
N GLU A 132 -26.91 -7.69 -1.07
CA GLU A 132 -27.38 -8.52 -2.18
C GLU A 132 -27.48 -9.99 -1.76
N HIS A 133 -26.44 -10.52 -1.10
CA HIS A 133 -26.43 -11.87 -0.57
C HIS A 133 -27.54 -12.09 0.48
N ALA A 134 -27.66 -11.19 1.44
CA ALA A 134 -28.65 -11.33 2.51
C ALA A 134 -30.10 -11.31 1.99
N LYS A 135 -30.39 -10.57 0.92
CA LYS A 135 -31.70 -10.53 0.27
C LYS A 135 -32.01 -11.78 -0.55
N SER A 136 -31.00 -12.43 -1.11
CA SER A 136 -31.16 -13.59 -1.98
C SER A 136 -30.99 -14.93 -1.27
N ARG A 137 -30.33 -14.96 -0.11
CA ARG A 137 -30.08 -16.18 0.64
C ARG A 137 -31.32 -16.60 1.43
N GLU A 138 -32.02 -17.60 0.92
CA GLU A 138 -33.14 -18.24 1.60
C GLU A 138 -32.65 -19.12 2.75
N LEU A 139 -33.31 -19.01 3.91
CA LEU A 139 -33.12 -19.86 5.08
C LEU A 139 -34.33 -19.75 6.00
N PHE A 140 -34.65 -20.84 6.65
CA PHE A 140 -35.88 -21.01 7.41
C PHE A 140 -37.08 -20.65 6.51
N ASP A 141 -38.02 -19.82 6.95
CA ASP A 141 -39.22 -19.42 6.17
C ASP A 141 -39.07 -18.01 5.55
N GLY A 142 -37.83 -17.54 5.31
CA GLY A 142 -37.59 -16.21 4.78
C GLY A 142 -36.18 -16.09 4.17
N THR A 143 -35.61 -14.91 4.27
CA THR A 143 -34.24 -14.62 3.79
C THR A 143 -33.31 -14.31 4.95
N LEU A 144 -32.00 -14.35 4.69
CA LEU A 144 -31.00 -13.94 5.68
C LEU A 144 -31.22 -12.48 6.13
N MET A 145 -31.78 -11.62 5.26
CA MET A 145 -32.10 -10.23 5.59
C MET A 145 -33.20 -10.09 6.64
N ASP A 146 -34.08 -11.09 6.79
CA ASP A 146 -35.15 -11.06 7.77
C ASP A 146 -34.66 -11.26 9.21
N LEU A 147 -33.45 -11.75 9.38
CA LEU A 147 -32.82 -11.91 10.68
C LEU A 147 -32.35 -10.56 11.23
N GLN A 148 -32.73 -10.23 12.46
CA GLN A 148 -32.40 -8.96 13.12
C GLN A 148 -30.87 -8.72 13.18
N ASN A 149 -30.09 -9.75 13.54
CA ASN A 149 -28.63 -9.65 13.62
C ASN A 149 -28.00 -9.27 12.29
N THR A 150 -28.48 -9.85 11.18
CA THR A 150 -28.00 -9.52 9.83
C THR A 150 -28.23 -8.05 9.50
N ARG A 151 -29.45 -7.55 9.78
CA ARG A 151 -29.79 -6.13 9.57
C ARG A 151 -28.91 -5.21 10.39
N PHE A 152 -28.62 -5.56 11.66
CA PHE A 152 -27.78 -4.74 12.53
C PHE A 152 -26.33 -4.72 12.05
N VAL A 153 -25.75 -5.87 11.70
CA VAL A 153 -24.38 -5.94 11.13
C VAL A 153 -24.27 -5.09 9.87
N LEU A 154 -25.22 -5.19 8.94
CA LEU A 154 -25.17 -4.41 7.70
C LEU A 154 -25.40 -2.91 7.96
N ALA A 155 -26.27 -2.52 8.89
CA ALA A 155 -26.47 -1.12 9.27
C ALA A 155 -25.22 -0.51 9.89
N GLU A 156 -24.54 -1.21 10.80
CA GLU A 156 -23.28 -0.77 11.41
C GLU A 156 -22.17 -0.66 10.36
N CYS A 157 -21.98 -1.69 9.53
CA CYS A 157 -20.99 -1.66 8.44
C CYS A 157 -21.25 -0.49 7.47
N SER A 158 -22.50 -0.24 7.10
CA SER A 158 -22.89 0.88 6.23
C SER A 158 -22.58 2.23 6.88
N THR A 159 -22.78 2.37 8.19
CA THR A 159 -22.46 3.58 8.95
C THR A 159 -20.95 3.82 9.02
N ASP A 160 -20.18 2.78 9.33
CA ASP A 160 -18.71 2.86 9.36
C ASP A 160 -18.13 3.27 7.99
N VAL A 161 -18.68 2.71 6.91
CA VAL A 161 -18.30 3.07 5.54
C VAL A 161 -18.66 4.51 5.20
N LEU A 162 -19.83 5.00 5.60
CA LEU A 162 -20.22 6.39 5.38
C LEU A 162 -19.29 7.36 6.12
N ALA A 163 -18.93 7.06 7.36
CA ALA A 163 -17.97 7.85 8.12
C ALA A 163 -16.57 7.86 7.46
N ALA A 164 -16.10 6.69 6.99
CA ALA A 164 -14.84 6.56 6.27
C ALA A 164 -14.86 7.34 4.94
N ARG A 165 -15.97 7.30 4.20
CA ARG A 165 -16.18 8.08 2.97
C ARG A 165 -16.10 9.57 3.25
N THR A 166 -16.78 10.06 4.27
CA THR A 166 -16.76 11.47 4.65
C THR A 166 -15.34 11.98 4.97
N LEU A 167 -14.57 11.18 5.73
CA LEU A 167 -13.17 11.50 6.01
C LEU A 167 -12.33 11.51 4.72
N LEU A 168 -12.53 10.53 3.85
CA LEU A 168 -11.79 10.44 2.58
C LEU A 168 -12.09 11.65 1.70
N ASP A 169 -13.36 12.01 1.51
CA ASP A 169 -13.77 13.15 0.67
C ASP A 169 -13.19 14.46 1.19
N HIS A 170 -13.17 14.67 2.50
CA HIS A 170 -12.47 15.80 3.12
C HIS A 170 -10.97 15.81 2.78
N CYS A 171 -10.30 14.66 2.86
CA CYS A 171 -8.87 14.56 2.53
C CYS A 171 -8.59 14.78 1.04
N ILE A 172 -9.49 14.34 0.15
CA ILE A 172 -9.40 14.61 -1.29
C ILE A 172 -9.51 16.12 -1.54
N MET A 173 -10.44 16.82 -0.93
CA MET A 173 -10.57 18.27 -1.04
C MET A 173 -9.31 18.99 -0.60
N LEU A 174 -8.75 18.61 0.56
CA LEU A 174 -7.48 19.16 1.04
C LEU A 174 -6.32 18.90 0.08
N HIS A 175 -6.28 17.72 -0.55
CA HIS A 175 -5.27 17.39 -1.55
C HIS A 175 -5.39 18.28 -2.81
N MET A 176 -6.60 18.46 -3.31
CA MET A 176 -6.87 19.34 -4.47
C MET A 176 -6.48 20.81 -4.21
N GLU A 177 -6.62 21.27 -2.96
CA GLU A 177 -6.21 22.60 -2.52
C GLU A 177 -4.71 22.69 -2.18
N GLY A 178 -3.94 21.62 -2.28
CA GLY A 178 -2.53 21.57 -1.87
C GLY A 178 -2.30 21.68 -0.36
N LYS A 179 -3.33 21.40 0.45
CA LYS A 179 -3.32 21.56 1.91
C LYS A 179 -3.25 20.24 2.69
N LEU A 180 -3.22 19.10 2.00
CA LEU A 180 -3.16 17.79 2.65
C LEU A 180 -1.81 17.57 3.33
N ASP A 181 -1.77 17.66 4.64
CA ASP A 181 -0.57 17.40 5.44
C ASP A 181 -0.38 15.89 5.72
N SER A 182 0.84 15.52 6.16
CA SER A 182 1.22 14.12 6.40
C SER A 182 0.42 13.47 7.53
N ALA A 183 0.02 14.22 8.57
CA ALA A 183 -0.74 13.68 9.69
C ALA A 183 -2.19 13.39 9.27
N THR A 184 -2.81 14.29 8.51
CA THR A 184 -4.17 14.12 7.97
C THR A 184 -4.24 12.98 6.97
N ALA A 185 -3.26 12.87 6.05
CA ALA A 185 -3.14 11.72 5.15
C ALA A 185 -2.93 10.40 5.91
N SER A 186 -2.20 10.43 7.03
CA SER A 186 -2.00 9.26 7.88
C SER A 186 -3.29 8.85 8.61
N ARG A 187 -4.13 9.82 9.04
CA ARG A 187 -5.46 9.54 9.60
C ARG A 187 -6.34 8.84 8.57
N ALA A 188 -6.39 9.37 7.35
CA ALA A 188 -7.16 8.75 6.26
C ALA A 188 -6.69 7.30 6.03
N LYS A 189 -5.39 7.09 5.82
CA LYS A 189 -4.83 5.76 5.52
C LYS A 189 -5.12 4.76 6.62
N TYR A 190 -4.76 5.04 7.89
CA TYR A 190 -4.91 4.03 8.93
C TYR A 190 -6.39 3.73 9.23
N TRP A 191 -7.22 4.77 9.34
CA TRP A 191 -8.62 4.61 9.70
C TRP A 191 -9.40 3.85 8.62
N THR A 192 -9.30 4.27 7.35
CA THR A 192 -10.05 3.63 6.27
C THR A 192 -9.63 2.19 6.04
N THR A 193 -8.35 1.85 6.19
CA THR A 193 -7.89 0.45 6.08
C THR A 193 -8.30 -0.41 7.26
N ASP A 194 -8.44 0.14 8.46
CA ASP A 194 -9.02 -0.55 9.61
C ASP A 194 -10.52 -0.81 9.38
N VAL A 195 -11.28 0.21 8.91
CA VAL A 195 -12.70 0.07 8.55
C VAL A 195 -12.87 -0.98 7.45
N GLN A 196 -12.07 -0.92 6.39
CA GLN A 196 -12.12 -1.90 5.29
C GLN A 196 -12.00 -3.34 5.80
N CYS A 197 -10.95 -3.63 6.56
CA CYS A 197 -10.73 -4.99 7.06
C CYS A 197 -11.88 -5.45 7.98
N ASN A 198 -12.35 -4.57 8.86
CA ASN A 198 -13.42 -4.87 9.81
C ASN A 198 -14.76 -5.10 9.11
N VAL A 199 -15.11 -4.26 8.14
CA VAL A 199 -16.36 -4.39 7.35
C VAL A 199 -16.33 -5.67 6.52
N ILE A 200 -15.22 -5.96 5.83
CA ILE A 200 -15.11 -7.17 5.00
C ILE A 200 -15.23 -8.43 5.86
N ASP A 201 -14.56 -8.48 7.02
CA ASP A 201 -14.62 -9.62 7.94
C ASP A 201 -16.07 -9.88 8.40
N ARG A 202 -16.77 -8.84 8.85
CA ARG A 202 -18.14 -8.94 9.33
C ARG A 202 -19.13 -9.32 8.21
N VAL A 203 -18.94 -8.79 7.02
CA VAL A 203 -19.78 -9.12 5.86
C VAL A 203 -19.50 -10.55 5.39
N LEU A 204 -18.23 -10.98 5.33
CA LEU A 204 -17.86 -12.35 4.97
C LEU A 204 -18.55 -13.36 5.88
N GLN A 205 -18.67 -13.08 7.18
CA GLN A 205 -19.37 -13.96 8.13
C GLN A 205 -20.83 -14.21 7.71
N LEU A 206 -21.51 -13.22 7.09
CA LEU A 206 -22.89 -13.38 6.62
C LEU A 206 -23.01 -14.36 5.42
N PHE A 207 -21.92 -14.57 4.69
CA PHE A 207 -21.89 -15.55 3.59
C PHE A 207 -21.77 -17.01 4.09
N GLY A 208 -21.42 -17.23 5.38
CA GLY A 208 -21.20 -18.55 5.92
C GLY A 208 -20.11 -19.29 5.12
N GLY A 209 -20.32 -20.56 4.79
CA GLY A 209 -19.35 -21.37 4.03
C GLY A 209 -18.99 -20.78 2.66
N TYR A 210 -19.90 -20.10 2.00
CA TYR A 210 -19.64 -19.42 0.72
C TYR A 210 -18.61 -18.28 0.88
N GLY A 211 -18.56 -17.61 2.02
CA GLY A 211 -17.56 -16.59 2.30
C GLY A 211 -16.12 -17.09 2.38
N PHE A 212 -15.92 -18.40 2.52
CA PHE A 212 -14.60 -19.03 2.55
C PHE A 212 -14.14 -19.56 1.17
N MET A 213 -15.00 -19.49 0.17
CA MET A 213 -14.72 -19.97 -1.19
C MET A 213 -14.23 -18.84 -2.09
N LEU A 214 -13.09 -19.02 -2.74
CA LEU A 214 -12.46 -18.01 -3.62
C LEU A 214 -13.29 -17.67 -4.88
N GLU A 215 -14.32 -18.45 -5.19
CA GLU A 215 -15.31 -18.14 -6.22
C GLU A 215 -16.14 -16.92 -5.87
N TYR A 216 -16.31 -16.63 -4.57
CA TYR A 216 -17.04 -15.48 -4.08
C TYR A 216 -16.09 -14.28 -3.89
N PRO A 217 -16.45 -13.10 -4.44
CA PRO A 217 -15.61 -11.92 -4.36
C PRO A 217 -15.21 -11.55 -2.93
N ILE A 218 -16.10 -11.73 -1.96
CA ILE A 218 -15.87 -11.37 -0.56
C ILE A 218 -14.67 -12.13 0.04
N ALA A 219 -14.43 -13.40 -0.36
CA ALA A 219 -13.29 -14.19 0.09
C ALA A 219 -11.96 -13.59 -0.42
N LYS A 220 -11.92 -13.20 -1.71
CA LYS A 220 -10.75 -12.52 -2.30
C LYS A 220 -10.51 -11.16 -1.66
N MET A 221 -11.59 -10.42 -1.39
CA MET A 221 -11.51 -9.14 -0.70
C MET A 221 -10.95 -9.27 0.71
N TYR A 222 -11.33 -10.31 1.45
CA TYR A 222 -10.83 -10.60 2.79
C TYR A 222 -9.30 -10.83 2.79
N ALA A 223 -8.84 -11.72 1.94
CA ALA A 223 -7.40 -12.01 1.80
C ALA A 223 -6.62 -10.77 1.31
N GLY A 224 -7.16 -10.08 0.30
CA GLY A 224 -6.51 -8.93 -0.33
C GLY A 224 -6.49 -7.67 0.55
N ALA A 225 -7.48 -7.47 1.43
CA ALA A 225 -7.54 -6.30 2.30
C ALA A 225 -6.46 -6.31 3.39
N ARG A 226 -5.98 -7.49 3.80
CA ARG A 226 -5.07 -7.60 4.95
C ARG A 226 -3.79 -6.80 4.78
N ILE A 227 -3.25 -6.71 3.58
CA ILE A 227 -2.00 -5.98 3.28
C ILE A 227 -2.16 -4.45 3.42
N GLN A 228 -3.39 -3.92 3.28
CA GLN A 228 -3.67 -2.49 3.34
C GLN A 228 -3.22 -1.82 4.65
N LYS A 229 -3.22 -2.59 5.74
CA LYS A 229 -2.77 -2.12 7.07
C LYS A 229 -1.24 -2.11 7.20
N ILE A 230 -0.50 -2.68 6.24
CA ILE A 230 0.95 -2.94 6.32
C ILE A 230 1.71 -2.02 5.34
N TYR A 231 1.36 -2.07 4.05
CA TYR A 231 2.09 -1.30 3.04
C TYR A 231 1.73 0.20 3.05
N GLY A 232 2.51 1.03 2.35
CA GLY A 232 2.36 2.49 2.40
C GLY A 232 2.65 3.10 3.77
N GLY A 233 3.28 2.30 4.66
CA GLY A 233 3.53 2.54 6.08
C GLY A 233 2.50 1.84 6.97
N ALA A 234 2.99 0.95 7.85
CA ALA A 234 2.14 0.23 8.80
C ALA A 234 1.26 1.19 9.61
N ASN A 235 0.04 0.75 9.97
CA ASN A 235 -0.91 1.60 10.69
C ASN A 235 -0.35 2.13 12.02
N GLU A 236 0.56 1.38 12.67
CA GLU A 236 1.30 1.81 13.86
C GLU A 236 2.19 3.02 13.56
N VAL A 237 2.88 3.03 12.41
CA VAL A 237 3.68 4.18 11.96
C VAL A 237 2.79 5.38 11.64
N MET A 238 1.60 5.15 11.08
CA MET A 238 0.62 6.23 10.84
C MET A 238 0.17 6.87 12.15
N LYS A 239 -0.14 6.06 13.15
CA LYS A 239 -0.53 6.54 14.50
C LYS A 239 0.59 7.33 15.16
N GLU A 240 1.84 6.89 15.03
CA GLU A 240 3.01 7.63 15.54
C GLU A 240 3.17 9.00 14.86
N LEU A 241 2.98 9.07 13.53
CA LEU A 241 3.04 10.35 12.80
C LEU A 241 1.93 11.32 13.23
N ILE A 242 0.74 10.80 13.50
CA ILE A 242 -0.38 11.59 14.03
C ILE A 242 -0.05 12.10 15.44
N ALA A 243 0.42 11.20 16.31
CA ALA A 243 0.74 11.54 17.69
C ALA A 243 1.78 12.67 17.79
N ARG A 244 2.78 12.68 16.90
CA ARG A 244 3.78 13.76 16.82
C ARG A 244 3.22 15.10 16.36
N SER A 245 2.01 15.14 15.82
CA SER A 245 1.35 16.37 15.37
C SER A 245 0.36 16.94 16.38
N LEU A 246 0.13 16.25 17.50
CA LEU A 246 -0.73 16.69 18.59
C LEU A 246 0.03 17.59 19.56
#